data_2993abe433bffe5e9168eccb414eedb7
#
_entry.id   2993abe433bffe5e9168eccb414eedb7
#
_cell.length_a   1.000
_cell.length_b   1.000
_cell.length_c   1.000
_cell.angle_alpha   90.00
_cell.angle_beta   90.00
_cell.angle_gamma   90.00
#
_symmetry.space_group_name_H-M   'P 1'
#
loop_
_entity.id
_entity.type
_entity.pdbx_description
1 polymer ?
#
loop_
_entity_poly.entity_id
_entity_poly.type
_entity_poly.pdbx_seq_one_letter_code
_entity_poly.pdbx_strand_id
1 'polypeptide(L)'
;MKLDIKGSMPKKIDVMELFARDGIQAIDTYLPVETKVWFINEFIACGYKHVEVTNFSHPRFLVQSKDAEEVLAGLKRVEGIHYKTYGMTPAAAKRAVAAREKGHPVDSMALTISAADLHGMRNSGRTRDEYKPEIKEMFNIFKGSGLKLDMAIACVYGSPCDGPVPVENTVDLIKWGLDNGLRDFTPCDTTGESNPVRSYEYMARLVDEFGK
;
A
#
# COMPACT_ATOMS: atom_id res chain seq x y z
N MET A 1 0.76 -31.35 11.72
CA MET A 1 2.05 -30.66 11.62
C MET A 1 2.20 -29.74 12.85
N LYS A 2 3.24 -29.90 13.68
CA LYS A 2 3.52 -28.89 14.72
C LYS A 2 4.22 -27.74 14.04
N LEU A 3 3.55 -26.60 13.94
CA LEU A 3 4.16 -25.35 13.48
C LEU A 3 5.22 -24.94 14.52
N ASP A 4 6.50 -25.00 14.17
CA ASP A 4 7.55 -24.37 14.98
C ASP A 4 7.57 -22.86 14.70
N ILE A 5 6.53 -22.20 15.19
CA ILE A 5 6.36 -20.75 15.03
C ILE A 5 7.51 -20.00 15.72
N LYS A 6 8.04 -20.52 16.83
CA LYS A 6 9.07 -19.82 17.61
C LYS A 6 10.44 -19.75 16.91
N GLY A 7 10.82 -20.79 16.15
CA GLY A 7 12.11 -20.81 15.43
C GLY A 7 12.14 -19.95 14.15
N SER A 8 10.97 -19.63 13.59
CA SER A 8 10.84 -18.90 12.33
C SER A 8 10.46 -17.42 12.48
N MET A 9 10.16 -16.96 13.70
CA MET A 9 9.78 -15.56 13.93
C MET A 9 10.96 -14.62 13.76
N PRO A 10 10.77 -13.48 13.07
CA PRO A 10 11.81 -12.44 12.99
C PRO A 10 12.06 -11.84 14.38
N LYS A 11 13.32 -11.50 14.67
CA LYS A 11 13.69 -10.84 15.94
C LYS A 11 13.15 -9.42 16.05
N LYS A 12 12.87 -8.79 14.93
CA LYS A 12 12.37 -7.42 14.82
C LYS A 12 11.37 -7.34 13.65
N ILE A 13 10.33 -6.57 13.83
CA ILE A 13 9.40 -6.16 12.79
C ILE A 13 9.34 -4.63 12.76
N ASP A 14 9.16 -4.06 11.59
CA ASP A 14 8.82 -2.65 11.42
C ASP A 14 7.31 -2.54 11.20
N VAL A 15 6.68 -1.59 11.90
CA VAL A 15 5.23 -1.35 11.84
C VAL A 15 5.01 -0.05 11.09
N MET A 16 4.06 -0.07 10.14
CA MET A 16 3.62 1.11 9.43
C MET A 16 2.31 1.63 10.02
N GLU A 17 2.24 2.92 10.28
CA GLU A 17 1.02 3.58 10.72
C GLU A 17 0.22 4.05 9.49
N LEU A 18 -1.07 3.70 9.43
CA LEU A 18 -1.95 3.94 8.28
C LEU A 18 -3.14 4.84 8.61
N PHE A 19 -3.29 5.31 9.84
CA PHE A 19 -4.48 6.05 10.29
C PHE A 19 -4.77 7.28 9.43
N ALA A 20 -3.75 8.09 9.15
CA ALA A 20 -3.90 9.35 8.39
C ALA A 20 -4.34 9.15 6.93
N ARG A 21 -4.31 7.90 6.44
CA ARG A 21 -4.82 7.54 5.12
C ARG A 21 -5.98 6.57 5.21
N ASP A 22 -5.72 5.34 5.66
CA ASP A 22 -6.70 4.25 5.65
C ASP A 22 -7.70 4.38 6.81
N GLY A 23 -7.21 4.71 8.00
CA GLY A 23 -8.05 4.82 9.18
C GLY A 23 -9.12 5.93 9.09
N ILE A 24 -8.80 7.05 8.42
CA ILE A 24 -9.77 8.13 8.22
C ILE A 24 -10.68 7.92 6.99
N GLN A 25 -10.42 6.91 6.16
CA GLN A 25 -11.13 6.71 4.90
C GLN A 25 -12.62 6.47 5.11
N ALA A 26 -12.99 5.79 6.19
CA ALA A 26 -14.37 5.46 6.54
C ALA A 26 -15.05 6.52 7.43
N ILE A 27 -14.37 7.63 7.74
CA ILE A 27 -14.94 8.71 8.56
C ILE A 27 -15.73 9.65 7.65
N ASP A 28 -17.03 9.78 7.89
CA ASP A 28 -17.92 10.65 7.11
C ASP A 28 -17.59 12.13 7.26
N THR A 29 -17.17 12.53 8.46
CA THR A 29 -16.78 13.91 8.74
C THR A 29 -15.39 14.20 8.19
N TYR A 30 -15.27 15.21 7.32
CA TYR A 30 -13.99 15.66 6.82
C TYR A 30 -13.08 16.16 7.95
N LEU A 31 -11.86 15.66 7.99
CA LEU A 31 -10.83 16.11 8.93
C LEU A 31 -9.97 17.20 8.29
N PRO A 32 -9.82 18.37 8.94
CA PRO A 32 -8.97 19.46 8.46
C PRO A 32 -7.50 19.05 8.31
N VAL A 33 -6.77 19.75 7.44
CA VAL A 33 -5.34 19.53 7.19
C VAL A 33 -4.53 19.52 8.48
N GLU A 34 -4.78 20.49 9.36
CA GLU A 34 -4.06 20.66 10.63
C GLU A 34 -4.24 19.43 11.53
N THR A 35 -5.44 18.86 11.55
CA THR A 35 -5.74 17.65 12.33
C THR A 35 -4.98 16.44 11.77
N LYS A 36 -4.97 16.27 10.45
CA LYS A 36 -4.22 15.17 9.80
C LYS A 36 -2.72 15.30 10.06
N VAL A 37 -2.16 16.49 9.87
CA VAL A 37 -0.74 16.79 10.13
C VAL A 37 -0.39 16.56 11.60
N TRP A 38 -1.28 16.95 12.54
CA TRP A 38 -1.08 16.71 13.95
C TRP A 38 -1.01 15.19 14.25
N PHE A 39 -1.96 14.39 13.79
CA PHE A 39 -1.92 12.94 13.98
C PHE A 39 -0.63 12.30 13.45
N ILE A 40 -0.21 12.67 12.23
CA ILE A 40 1.01 12.15 11.62
C ILE A 40 2.23 12.46 12.51
N ASN A 41 2.34 13.70 13.02
CA ASN A 41 3.44 14.09 13.89
C ASN A 41 3.41 13.35 15.24
N GLU A 42 2.21 13.14 15.84
CA GLU A 42 2.08 12.35 17.07
C GLU A 42 2.49 10.89 16.88
N PHE A 43 2.13 10.26 15.76
CA PHE A 43 2.58 8.90 15.46
C PHE A 43 4.10 8.82 15.30
N ILE A 44 4.71 9.80 14.64
CA ILE A 44 6.17 9.90 14.53
C ILE A 44 6.79 10.07 15.93
N ALA A 45 6.23 10.92 16.78
CA ALA A 45 6.67 11.11 18.15
C ALA A 45 6.53 9.85 19.02
N CYS A 46 5.50 9.02 18.77
CA CYS A 46 5.33 7.71 19.39
C CYS A 46 6.36 6.66 18.92
N GLY A 47 7.19 6.98 17.91
CA GLY A 47 8.29 6.12 17.45
C GLY A 47 8.03 5.34 16.18
N TYR A 48 6.90 5.52 15.50
CA TYR A 48 6.67 4.94 14.18
C TYR A 48 7.69 5.48 13.18
N LYS A 49 8.31 4.57 12.40
CA LYS A 49 9.30 4.91 11.38
C LYS A 49 8.74 4.89 9.97
N HIS A 50 7.59 4.28 9.79
CA HIS A 50 6.87 4.20 8.53
C HIS A 50 5.46 4.74 8.74
N VAL A 51 5.08 5.78 7.99
CA VAL A 51 3.77 6.42 8.08
C VAL A 51 3.17 6.62 6.70
N GLU A 52 1.92 6.20 6.50
CA GLU A 52 1.18 6.48 5.28
C GLU A 52 0.35 7.75 5.49
N VAL A 53 0.76 8.84 4.84
CA VAL A 53 0.40 10.19 5.25
C VAL A 53 -0.80 10.77 4.51
N THR A 54 -1.06 10.32 3.26
CA THR A 54 -2.18 10.83 2.45
C THR A 54 -2.47 9.94 1.24
N ASN A 55 -3.54 10.30 0.52
CA ASN A 55 -4.06 9.57 -0.62
C ASN A 55 -4.34 10.53 -1.79
N PHE A 56 -3.82 10.21 -2.97
CA PHE A 56 -4.06 10.97 -4.21
C PHE A 56 -5.28 10.51 -5.01
N SER A 57 -6.22 9.78 -4.38
CA SER A 57 -7.50 9.45 -5.00
C SER A 57 -8.30 10.70 -5.31
N HIS A 58 -9.21 10.59 -6.29
CA HIS A 58 -10.06 11.71 -6.64
C HIS A 58 -11.06 12.03 -5.51
N PRO A 59 -11.23 13.30 -5.08
CA PRO A 59 -12.09 13.70 -3.97
C PRO A 59 -13.57 13.30 -4.10
N ARG A 60 -14.04 13.07 -5.33
CA ARG A 60 -15.39 12.55 -5.59
C ARG A 60 -15.62 11.16 -4.97
N PHE A 61 -14.57 10.36 -4.87
CA PHE A 61 -14.65 9.00 -4.31
C PHE A 61 -14.23 8.96 -2.85
N LEU A 62 -13.36 9.89 -2.44
CA LEU A 62 -12.83 9.95 -1.09
C LEU A 62 -12.63 11.40 -0.66
N VAL A 63 -13.56 11.94 0.13
CA VAL A 63 -13.53 13.34 0.56
C VAL A 63 -12.28 13.70 1.35
N GLN A 64 -11.72 12.74 2.10
CA GLN A 64 -10.50 12.92 2.90
C GLN A 64 -9.22 13.13 2.05
N SER A 65 -9.28 12.86 0.74
CA SER A 65 -8.12 13.00 -0.17
C SER A 65 -8.04 14.34 -0.89
N LYS A 66 -8.99 15.27 -0.64
CA LYS A 66 -9.08 16.54 -1.37
C LYS A 66 -7.91 17.51 -1.10
N ASP A 67 -7.22 17.32 0.02
CA ASP A 67 -6.15 18.18 0.54
C ASP A 67 -4.80 17.46 0.65
N ALA A 68 -4.58 16.46 -0.19
CA ALA A 68 -3.40 15.60 -0.14
C ALA A 68 -2.08 16.40 -0.21
N GLU A 69 -2.00 17.39 -1.07
CA GLU A 69 -0.83 18.24 -1.23
C GLU A 69 -0.64 19.19 -0.05
N GLU A 70 -1.72 19.72 0.52
CA GLU A 70 -1.69 20.59 1.69
C GLU A 70 -1.22 19.82 2.94
N VAL A 71 -1.66 18.57 3.11
CA VAL A 71 -1.16 17.69 4.18
C VAL A 71 0.34 17.49 4.03
N LEU A 72 0.83 17.17 2.83
CA LEU A 72 2.26 17.00 2.58
C LEU A 72 3.05 18.30 2.80
N ALA A 73 2.50 19.45 2.40
CA ALA A 73 3.11 20.76 2.61
C ALA A 73 3.19 21.15 4.11
N GLY A 74 2.23 20.68 4.93
CA GLY A 74 2.21 20.90 6.37
C GLY A 74 3.19 20.03 7.14
N LEU A 75 3.74 18.97 6.53
CA LEU A 75 4.69 18.07 7.18
C LEU A 75 6.13 18.57 7.03
N LYS A 76 6.91 18.41 8.10
CA LYS A 76 8.36 18.57 8.05
C LYS A 76 9.00 17.20 7.93
N ARG A 77 10.03 17.11 7.06
CA ARG A 77 10.83 15.87 6.99
C ARG A 77 11.59 15.67 8.30
N VAL A 78 11.40 14.50 8.89
CA VAL A 78 12.15 14.02 10.05
C VAL A 78 13.12 12.91 9.57
N GLU A 79 14.36 12.96 9.98
CA GLU A 79 15.37 11.96 9.64
C GLU A 79 14.97 10.57 10.16
N GLY A 80 15.18 9.55 9.35
CA GLY A 80 14.85 8.17 9.69
C GLY A 80 13.36 7.81 9.59
N ILE A 81 12.51 8.72 9.14
CA ILE A 81 11.08 8.46 8.87
C ILE A 81 10.85 8.25 7.38
N HIS A 82 10.13 7.20 7.05
CA HIS A 82 9.67 6.88 5.70
C HIS A 82 8.21 7.34 5.52
N TYR A 83 8.00 8.30 4.61
CA TYR A 83 6.70 8.87 4.29
C TYR A 83 6.13 8.20 3.05
N LYS A 84 5.05 7.45 3.22
CA LYS A 84 4.35 6.78 2.15
C LYS A 84 3.07 7.55 1.80
N THR A 85 2.74 7.59 0.53
CA THR A 85 1.45 8.06 0.01
C THR A 85 0.70 6.89 -0.62
N TYR A 86 -0.54 7.11 -1.02
CA TYR A 86 -1.34 6.12 -1.73
C TYR A 86 -1.91 6.69 -3.02
N GLY A 87 -2.04 5.86 -4.05
CA GLY A 87 -2.66 6.25 -5.31
C GLY A 87 -2.70 5.12 -6.32
N MET A 88 -3.78 5.06 -7.12
CA MET A 88 -4.07 3.94 -8.02
C MET A 88 -4.03 4.31 -9.51
N THR A 89 -3.52 5.48 -9.86
CA THR A 89 -3.56 5.96 -11.25
C THR A 89 -2.27 6.66 -11.65
N PRO A 90 -1.94 6.71 -12.95
CA PRO A 90 -0.83 7.51 -13.44
C PRO A 90 -0.92 9.00 -13.04
N ALA A 91 -2.12 9.55 -12.93
CA ALA A 91 -2.32 10.92 -12.45
C ALA A 91 -1.89 11.08 -10.98
N ALA A 92 -2.19 10.09 -10.12
CA ALA A 92 -1.72 10.07 -8.74
C ALA A 92 -0.19 9.97 -8.67
N ALA A 93 0.43 9.15 -9.51
CA ALA A 93 1.88 9.03 -9.60
C ALA A 93 2.55 10.37 -9.97
N LYS A 94 2.00 11.10 -10.94
CA LYS A 94 2.48 12.45 -11.32
C LYS A 94 2.38 13.43 -10.15
N ARG A 95 1.29 13.40 -9.37
CA ARG A 95 1.10 14.23 -8.17
C ARG A 95 2.15 13.91 -7.08
N ALA A 96 2.45 12.62 -6.86
CA ALA A 96 3.47 12.21 -5.91
C ALA A 96 4.87 12.74 -6.31
N VAL A 97 5.24 12.63 -7.59
CA VAL A 97 6.50 13.17 -8.13
C VAL A 97 6.55 14.69 -7.94
N ALA A 98 5.50 15.40 -8.33
CA ALA A 98 5.42 16.85 -8.19
C ALA A 98 5.51 17.32 -6.73
N ALA A 99 4.93 16.55 -5.78
CA ALA A 99 5.06 16.84 -4.35
C ALA A 99 6.51 16.70 -3.88
N ARG A 100 7.20 15.63 -4.30
CA ARG A 100 8.62 15.44 -3.98
C ARG A 100 9.52 16.52 -4.57
N GLU A 101 9.28 16.91 -5.82
CA GLU A 101 10.02 17.99 -6.49
C GLU A 101 9.88 19.34 -5.77
N LYS A 102 8.75 19.57 -5.10
CA LYS A 102 8.52 20.74 -4.22
C LYS A 102 9.20 20.61 -2.86
N GLY A 103 9.90 19.50 -2.58
CA GLY A 103 10.58 19.24 -1.32
C GLY A 103 9.70 18.66 -0.21
N HIS A 104 8.45 18.29 -0.51
CA HIS A 104 7.58 17.66 0.49
C HIS A 104 8.07 16.23 0.84
N PRO A 105 7.80 15.75 2.07
CA PRO A 105 8.24 14.44 2.51
C PRO A 105 7.42 13.32 1.87
N VAL A 106 7.90 12.80 0.75
CA VAL A 106 7.37 11.63 0.05
C VAL A 106 8.55 10.72 -0.31
N ASP A 107 8.50 9.45 0.06
CA ASP A 107 9.54 8.45 -0.22
C ASP A 107 9.02 7.32 -1.10
N SER A 108 7.74 6.96 -0.94
CA SER A 108 7.08 5.96 -1.77
C SER A 108 5.60 6.26 -1.94
N MET A 109 5.01 5.57 -2.91
CA MET A 109 3.55 5.52 -3.09
C MET A 109 3.11 4.06 -3.19
N ALA A 110 2.11 3.69 -2.40
CA ALA A 110 1.44 2.40 -2.54
C ALA A 110 0.33 2.49 -3.59
N LEU A 111 0.16 1.40 -4.32
CA LEU A 111 -1.05 1.09 -5.09
C LEU A 111 -1.62 -0.24 -4.61
N THR A 112 -2.88 -0.52 -4.92
CA THR A 112 -3.49 -1.81 -4.64
C THR A 112 -3.96 -2.49 -5.91
N ILE A 113 -3.53 -3.74 -6.12
CA ILE A 113 -4.08 -4.66 -7.11
C ILE A 113 -4.73 -5.84 -6.38
N SER A 114 -5.87 -6.34 -6.88
CA SER A 114 -6.52 -7.49 -6.22
C SER A 114 -6.01 -8.81 -6.80
N ALA A 115 -5.77 -9.79 -5.93
CA ALA A 115 -5.57 -11.19 -6.33
C ALA A 115 -6.88 -11.87 -6.78
N ALA A 116 -8.03 -11.24 -6.48
CA ALA A 116 -9.39 -11.67 -6.75
C ALA A 116 -10.03 -10.78 -7.81
N ASP A 117 -10.44 -11.34 -8.95
CA ASP A 117 -10.85 -10.52 -10.11
C ASP A 117 -12.20 -9.82 -9.90
N LEU A 118 -13.21 -10.47 -9.29
CA LEU A 118 -14.49 -9.82 -9.00
C LEU A 118 -14.34 -8.71 -7.97
N HIS A 119 -13.48 -8.91 -6.95
CA HIS A 119 -13.15 -7.84 -6.03
C HIS A 119 -12.43 -6.69 -6.76
N GLY A 120 -11.48 -6.98 -7.64
CA GLY A 120 -10.78 -5.98 -8.45
C GLY A 120 -11.77 -5.12 -9.26
N MET A 121 -12.70 -5.76 -9.96
CA MET A 121 -13.77 -5.08 -10.72
C MET A 121 -14.65 -4.19 -9.85
N ARG A 122 -15.03 -4.65 -8.65
CA ARG A 122 -15.86 -3.86 -7.73
C ARG A 122 -15.12 -2.69 -7.09
N ASN A 123 -13.84 -2.90 -6.77
CA ASN A 123 -13.02 -1.90 -6.06
C ASN A 123 -12.45 -0.82 -6.98
N SER A 124 -12.00 -1.19 -8.18
CA SER A 124 -11.29 -0.30 -9.08
C SER A 124 -11.82 -0.26 -10.52
N GLY A 125 -12.85 -1.06 -10.81
CA GLY A 125 -13.42 -1.19 -12.16
C GLY A 125 -12.50 -1.93 -13.14
N ARG A 126 -11.53 -2.71 -12.66
CA ARG A 126 -10.50 -3.38 -13.48
C ARG A 126 -10.18 -4.75 -12.93
N THR A 127 -9.96 -5.71 -13.84
CA THR A 127 -9.30 -6.98 -13.54
C THR A 127 -7.79 -6.77 -13.34
N ARG A 128 -7.11 -7.81 -12.86
CA ARG A 128 -5.64 -7.80 -12.71
C ARG A 128 -4.93 -7.46 -14.02
N ASP A 129 -5.35 -8.06 -15.13
CA ASP A 129 -4.68 -7.88 -16.41
C ASP A 129 -4.96 -6.52 -17.04
N GLU A 130 -6.16 -5.98 -16.85
CA GLU A 130 -6.52 -4.63 -17.30
C GLU A 130 -5.77 -3.54 -16.52
N TYR A 131 -5.37 -3.79 -15.27
CA TYR A 131 -4.66 -2.82 -14.45
C TYR A 131 -3.14 -2.81 -14.66
N LYS A 132 -2.54 -3.93 -15.05
CA LYS A 132 -1.09 -4.06 -15.26
C LYS A 132 -0.47 -2.97 -16.15
N PRO A 133 -1.07 -2.58 -17.30
CA PRO A 133 -0.52 -1.49 -18.13
C PRO A 133 -0.41 -0.14 -17.41
N GLU A 134 -1.42 0.23 -16.60
CA GLU A 134 -1.40 1.47 -15.84
C GLU A 134 -0.33 1.43 -14.72
N ILE A 135 -0.18 0.29 -14.04
CA ILE A 135 0.88 0.11 -13.03
C ILE A 135 2.26 0.28 -13.66
N LYS A 136 2.46 -0.27 -14.87
CA LYS A 136 3.70 -0.08 -15.62
C LYS A 136 3.94 1.39 -15.99
N GLU A 137 2.89 2.13 -16.36
CA GLU A 137 2.97 3.57 -16.60
C GLU A 137 3.37 4.31 -15.31
N MET A 138 2.73 4.01 -14.18
CA MET A 138 3.07 4.60 -12.87
C MET A 138 4.53 4.35 -12.50
N PHE A 139 5.02 3.12 -12.70
CA PHE A 139 6.42 2.78 -12.47
C PHE A 139 7.36 3.59 -13.37
N ASN A 140 7.01 3.78 -14.66
CA ASN A 140 7.80 4.59 -15.58
C ASN A 140 7.83 6.07 -15.16
N ILE A 141 6.73 6.61 -14.63
CA ILE A 141 6.68 7.98 -14.08
C ILE A 141 7.65 8.13 -12.90
N PHE A 142 7.82 7.08 -12.09
CA PHE A 142 8.72 7.12 -10.92
C PHE A 142 10.20 6.95 -11.28
N LYS A 143 10.53 6.48 -12.47
CA LYS A 143 11.94 6.34 -12.89
C LYS A 143 12.68 7.67 -12.80
N GLY A 144 13.77 7.68 -12.04
CA GLY A 144 14.60 8.87 -11.85
C GLY A 144 14.09 9.87 -10.82
N SER A 145 12.87 9.73 -10.29
CA SER A 145 12.31 10.63 -9.28
C SER A 145 12.85 10.38 -7.85
N GLY A 146 13.48 9.23 -7.62
CA GLY A 146 13.87 8.76 -6.30
C GLY A 146 12.71 8.25 -5.44
N LEU A 147 11.49 8.16 -6.00
CA LEU A 147 10.33 7.53 -5.37
C LEU A 147 10.30 6.04 -5.64
N LYS A 148 9.76 5.28 -4.68
CA LYS A 148 9.46 3.86 -4.84
C LYS A 148 7.98 3.66 -5.08
N LEU A 149 7.63 2.65 -5.88
CA LEU A 149 6.26 2.19 -6.05
C LEU A 149 6.10 0.86 -5.34
N ASP A 150 5.19 0.80 -4.35
CA ASP A 150 4.90 -0.38 -3.55
C ASP A 150 3.58 -1.00 -4.03
N MET A 151 3.53 -2.31 -4.22
CA MET A 151 2.34 -3.00 -4.67
C MET A 151 1.69 -3.77 -3.53
N ALA A 152 0.59 -3.25 -3.00
CA ALA A 152 -0.30 -3.99 -2.11
C ALA A 152 -1.18 -4.95 -2.93
N ILE A 153 -1.23 -6.21 -2.55
CA ILE A 153 -2.02 -7.24 -3.22
C ILE A 153 -3.19 -7.60 -2.31
N ALA A 154 -4.38 -7.10 -2.68
CA ALA A 154 -5.60 -7.30 -1.90
C ALA A 154 -6.19 -8.70 -2.08
N CYS A 155 -6.97 -9.13 -1.07
CA CYS A 155 -7.75 -10.37 -1.08
C CYS A 155 -6.93 -11.63 -1.37
N VAL A 156 -5.72 -11.71 -0.80
CA VAL A 156 -4.80 -12.81 -1.11
C VAL A 156 -5.29 -14.17 -0.61
N TYR A 157 -6.14 -14.19 0.41
CA TYR A 157 -6.73 -15.43 0.94
C TYR A 157 -8.11 -15.72 0.37
N GLY A 158 -8.82 -14.72 -0.07
CA GLY A 158 -10.18 -14.82 -0.57
C GLY A 158 -10.92 -13.50 -0.52
N SER A 159 -12.13 -13.50 -1.05
CA SER A 159 -13.08 -12.40 -0.89
C SER A 159 -14.52 -12.90 -0.85
N PRO A 160 -15.45 -12.14 -0.24
CA PRO A 160 -16.87 -12.48 -0.28
C PRO A 160 -17.45 -12.57 -1.71
N CYS A 161 -16.75 -11.99 -2.71
CA CYS A 161 -17.17 -11.97 -4.10
C CYS A 161 -16.66 -13.16 -4.91
N ASP A 162 -15.42 -13.60 -4.62
CA ASP A 162 -14.71 -14.61 -5.40
C ASP A 162 -14.63 -15.96 -4.67
N GLY A 163 -14.88 -15.97 -3.34
CA GLY A 163 -14.55 -17.11 -2.49
C GLY A 163 -13.03 -17.25 -2.28
N PRO A 164 -12.52 -18.47 -2.02
CA PRO A 164 -11.09 -18.72 -1.83
C PRO A 164 -10.27 -18.33 -3.05
N VAL A 165 -9.14 -17.64 -2.83
CA VAL A 165 -8.19 -17.21 -3.88
C VAL A 165 -6.92 -18.07 -3.80
N PRO A 166 -6.48 -18.68 -4.92
CA PRO A 166 -5.24 -19.44 -4.97
C PRO A 166 -4.02 -18.55 -4.70
N VAL A 167 -3.03 -19.08 -3.98
CA VAL A 167 -1.75 -18.36 -3.73
C VAL A 167 -1.00 -18.05 -5.02
N GLU A 168 -1.19 -18.86 -6.04
CA GLU A 168 -0.61 -18.68 -7.38
C GLU A 168 -0.96 -17.33 -8.00
N ASN A 169 -2.17 -16.81 -7.74
CA ASN A 169 -2.55 -15.47 -8.19
C ASN A 169 -1.61 -14.38 -7.65
N THR A 170 -1.20 -14.51 -6.38
CA THR A 170 -0.23 -13.60 -5.77
C THR A 170 1.18 -13.85 -6.28
N VAL A 171 1.57 -15.11 -6.43
CA VAL A 171 2.87 -15.49 -7.01
C VAL A 171 3.03 -14.88 -8.40
N ASP A 172 2.02 -14.99 -9.26
CA ASP A 172 2.04 -14.44 -10.61
C ASP A 172 2.11 -12.91 -10.63
N LEU A 173 1.37 -12.25 -9.72
CA LEU A 173 1.44 -10.79 -9.57
C LEU A 173 2.82 -10.32 -9.11
N ILE A 174 3.44 -11.01 -8.15
CA ILE A 174 4.79 -10.69 -7.68
C ILE A 174 5.81 -10.90 -8.79
N LYS A 175 5.77 -12.05 -9.51
CA LYS A 175 6.66 -12.32 -10.65
C LYS A 175 6.54 -11.22 -11.70
N TRP A 176 5.31 -10.92 -12.10
CA TRP A 176 5.06 -9.84 -13.05
C TRP A 176 5.61 -8.49 -12.55
N GLY A 177 5.43 -8.17 -11.27
CA GLY A 177 5.94 -6.95 -10.67
C GLY A 177 7.47 -6.89 -10.70
N LEU A 178 8.15 -7.98 -10.31
CA LEU A 178 9.61 -8.10 -10.35
C LEU A 178 10.17 -7.93 -11.76
N ASP A 179 9.54 -8.54 -12.76
CA ASP A 179 9.92 -8.42 -14.17
C ASP A 179 9.77 -7.00 -14.71
N ASN A 180 8.86 -6.21 -14.12
CA ASN A 180 8.64 -4.81 -14.48
C ASN A 180 9.36 -3.81 -13.57
N GLY A 181 10.19 -4.28 -12.62
CA GLY A 181 11.08 -3.46 -11.81
C GLY A 181 10.54 -3.08 -10.42
N LEU A 182 9.34 -3.51 -10.03
CA LEU A 182 8.86 -3.37 -8.65
C LEU A 182 9.68 -4.25 -7.70
N ARG A 183 9.79 -3.84 -6.43
CA ARG A 183 10.58 -4.57 -5.43
C ARG A 183 9.87 -4.72 -4.10
N ASP A 184 8.85 -3.92 -3.83
CA ASP A 184 8.11 -3.91 -2.57
C ASP A 184 6.69 -4.43 -2.80
N PHE A 185 6.32 -5.51 -2.09
CA PHE A 185 5.04 -6.19 -2.21
C PHE A 185 4.43 -6.44 -0.83
N THR A 186 3.14 -6.17 -0.69
CA THR A 186 2.42 -6.36 0.57
C THR A 186 1.18 -7.23 0.34
N PRO A 187 1.24 -8.55 0.61
CA PRO A 187 0.03 -9.39 0.61
C PRO A 187 -0.92 -8.97 1.73
N CYS A 188 -2.20 -8.70 1.38
CA CYS A 188 -3.20 -8.18 2.31
C CYS A 188 -4.36 -9.17 2.51
N ASP A 189 -4.66 -9.47 3.76
CA ASP A 189 -5.90 -10.15 4.18
C ASP A 189 -7.04 -9.11 4.27
N THR A 190 -7.49 -8.62 3.13
CA THR A 190 -8.39 -7.46 3.02
C THR A 190 -9.73 -7.67 3.70
N THR A 191 -10.23 -8.90 3.71
CA THR A 191 -11.58 -9.25 4.22
C THR A 191 -11.56 -10.13 5.46
N GLY A 192 -10.37 -10.40 6.02
CA GLY A 192 -10.23 -11.20 7.25
C GLY A 192 -10.49 -12.68 7.06
N GLU A 193 -10.13 -13.22 5.90
CA GLU A 193 -10.36 -14.63 5.53
C GLU A 193 -9.32 -15.59 6.12
N SER A 194 -8.24 -15.07 6.72
CA SER A 194 -7.12 -15.86 7.18
C SER A 194 -7.23 -16.25 8.67
N ASN A 195 -6.36 -17.15 9.05
CA ASN A 195 -6.07 -17.52 10.42
C ASN A 195 -4.55 -17.77 10.56
N PRO A 196 -3.99 -17.92 11.77
CA PRO A 196 -2.54 -18.05 11.95
C PRO A 196 -1.89 -19.20 11.16
N VAL A 197 -2.57 -20.34 11.00
CA VAL A 197 -2.05 -21.47 10.23
C VAL A 197 -2.01 -21.14 8.76
N ARG A 198 -3.11 -20.64 8.22
CA ARG A 198 -3.23 -20.27 6.81
C ARG A 198 -2.25 -19.14 6.43
N SER A 199 -2.11 -18.13 7.31
CA SER A 199 -1.12 -17.07 7.10
C SER A 199 0.31 -17.61 7.06
N TYR A 200 0.65 -18.52 7.97
CA TYR A 200 1.98 -19.15 7.98
C TYR A 200 2.24 -19.93 6.69
N GLU A 201 1.34 -20.82 6.30
CA GLU A 201 1.48 -21.65 5.09
C GLU A 201 1.59 -20.78 3.82
N TYR A 202 0.79 -19.72 3.74
CA TYR A 202 0.80 -18.76 2.66
C TYR A 202 2.14 -18.02 2.57
N MET A 203 2.60 -17.46 3.68
CA MET A 203 3.89 -16.75 3.71
C MET A 203 5.08 -17.69 3.48
N ALA A 204 5.03 -18.92 4.01
CA ALA A 204 6.05 -19.93 3.73
C ALA A 204 6.15 -20.21 2.22
N ARG A 205 5.02 -20.36 1.52
CA ARG A 205 4.98 -20.56 0.07
C ARG A 205 5.62 -19.38 -0.70
N LEU A 206 5.36 -18.13 -0.27
CA LEU A 206 5.97 -16.95 -0.90
C LEU A 206 7.49 -16.88 -0.61
N VAL A 207 7.90 -17.19 0.61
CA VAL A 207 9.33 -17.22 0.98
C VAL A 207 10.09 -18.31 0.20
N ASP A 208 9.48 -19.48 0.01
CA ASP A 208 10.08 -20.56 -0.81
C ASP A 208 10.26 -20.14 -2.27
N GLU A 209 9.36 -19.32 -2.81
CA GLU A 209 9.43 -18.87 -4.22
C GLU A 209 10.39 -17.68 -4.42
N PHE A 210 10.40 -16.72 -3.48
CA PHE A 210 11.06 -15.42 -3.68
C PHE A 210 12.22 -15.15 -2.72
N GLY A 211 12.40 -16.00 -1.70
CA GLY A 211 13.35 -15.75 -0.62
C GLY A 211 12.78 -14.81 0.47
N LYS A 212 13.65 -14.44 1.41
CA LYS A 212 13.30 -13.55 2.54
C LYS A 212 13.57 -12.10 2.18
#